data_36f6490b07598fa0f647a1924d33339e
#
_entry.id   36f6490b07598fa0f647a1924d33339e
#
_cell.length_a   1.000
_cell.length_b   1.000
_cell.length_c   1.000
_cell.angle_alpha   90.00
_cell.angle_beta   90.00
_cell.angle_gamma   90.00
#
_symmetry.space_group_name_H-M   'P 1'
#
loop_
_entity.id
_entity.type
_entity.pdbx_description
1 polymer ?
#
loop_
_entity_poly.entity_id
_entity_poly.type
_entity_poly.pdbx_seq_one_letter_code
_entity_poly.pdbx_strand_id
1 'polypeptide(L)'
;MAKATAECTCKTCGKVYTATKICRNRRDADEWEQWATEHYDECSECYKARQQAERETANEKAAQESRAVGWPELSGSLKQVAWATTIRKAKIDELMAREPTGTGLRYITWIIQTHTDAKYWIDNREWSLCGQWGSKLWDEWQATTNVEQSL
;
A
#
# COMPACT_ATOMS: atom_id res chain seq x y z
N MET A 1 -30.13 -15.08 14.34
CA MET A 1 -28.64 -14.92 14.35
C MET A 1 -28.09 -15.53 15.63
N ALA A 2 -26.96 -16.25 15.55
CA ALA A 2 -26.30 -16.85 16.69
C ALA A 2 -24.90 -16.25 16.85
N LYS A 3 -24.50 -16.00 18.10
CA LYS A 3 -23.13 -15.58 18.42
C LYS A 3 -22.25 -16.82 18.56
N ALA A 4 -21.20 -16.90 17.79
CA ALA A 4 -20.13 -17.89 17.91
C ALA A 4 -19.01 -17.34 18.80
N THR A 5 -18.38 -18.20 19.59
CA THR A 5 -17.30 -17.84 20.51
C THR A 5 -16.29 -18.98 20.56
N ALA A 6 -15.07 -18.75 20.11
CA ALA A 6 -13.99 -19.72 20.14
C ALA A 6 -12.86 -19.24 21.04
N GLU A 7 -12.35 -20.11 21.90
CA GLU A 7 -11.14 -19.90 22.67
C GLU A 7 -9.93 -20.37 21.85
N CYS A 8 -9.00 -19.44 21.60
CA CYS A 8 -7.83 -19.68 20.75
C CYS A 8 -6.55 -19.36 21.51
N THR A 9 -5.46 -20.06 21.19
CA THR A 9 -4.15 -19.77 21.78
C THR A 9 -3.25 -19.14 20.73
N CYS A 10 -2.71 -17.96 21.04
CA CYS A 10 -1.75 -17.30 20.17
C CYS A 10 -0.42 -18.06 20.12
N LYS A 11 -0.02 -18.52 18.95
CA LYS A 11 1.27 -19.22 18.76
C LYS A 11 2.48 -18.30 18.93
N THR A 12 2.30 -16.99 18.79
CA THR A 12 3.38 -16.00 18.89
C THR A 12 3.70 -15.64 20.33
N CYS A 13 2.69 -15.34 21.17
CA CYS A 13 2.89 -14.91 22.56
C CYS A 13 2.37 -15.87 23.61
N GLY A 14 1.72 -16.96 23.23
CA GLY A 14 1.14 -17.97 24.13
C GLY A 14 -0.14 -17.53 24.86
N LYS A 15 -0.64 -16.32 24.62
CA LYS A 15 -1.84 -15.79 25.26
C LYS A 15 -3.09 -16.50 24.75
N VAL A 16 -3.96 -16.89 25.66
CA VAL A 16 -5.32 -17.34 25.31
C VAL A 16 -6.21 -16.13 25.09
N TYR A 17 -6.95 -16.13 23.99
CA TYR A 17 -7.87 -15.07 23.61
C TYR A 17 -9.16 -15.62 23.04
N THR A 18 -10.21 -14.82 23.06
CA THR A 18 -11.53 -15.20 22.58
C THR A 18 -11.81 -14.54 21.24
N ALA A 19 -12.06 -15.36 20.21
CA ALA A 19 -12.56 -14.91 18.94
C ALA A 19 -14.10 -14.99 18.89
N THR A 20 -14.75 -13.98 18.33
CA THR A 20 -16.22 -13.95 18.25
C THR A 20 -16.70 -13.59 16.86
N LYS A 21 -17.83 -14.20 16.46
CA LYS A 21 -18.48 -13.94 15.17
C LYS A 21 -19.99 -14.03 15.32
N ILE A 22 -20.72 -13.21 14.56
CA ILE A 22 -22.17 -13.37 14.44
C ILE A 22 -22.44 -14.25 13.20
N CYS A 23 -23.10 -15.38 13.43
CA CYS A 23 -23.45 -16.36 12.42
C CYS A 23 -24.96 -16.33 12.15
N ARG A 24 -25.37 -16.89 11.01
CA ARG A 24 -26.74 -16.91 10.55
C ARG A 24 -27.65 -17.73 11.48
N ASN A 25 -27.15 -18.87 11.93
CA ASN A 25 -27.84 -19.81 12.83
C ASN A 25 -26.84 -20.50 13.76
N ARG A 26 -27.33 -21.36 14.67
CA ARG A 26 -26.48 -22.06 15.64
C ARG A 26 -25.53 -23.08 15.00
N ARG A 27 -25.98 -23.77 13.98
CA ARG A 27 -25.14 -24.75 13.25
C ARG A 27 -23.91 -24.07 12.62
N ASP A 28 -24.13 -22.96 11.91
CA ASP A 28 -23.02 -22.20 11.31
C ASP A 28 -22.09 -21.65 12.39
N ALA A 29 -22.61 -21.35 13.60
CA ALA A 29 -21.80 -20.89 14.72
C ALA A 29 -20.91 -22.03 15.27
N ASP A 30 -21.47 -23.24 15.44
CA ASP A 30 -20.71 -24.39 15.92
C ASP A 30 -19.61 -24.81 14.95
N GLU A 31 -19.90 -24.82 13.66
CA GLU A 31 -18.91 -25.09 12.60
C GLU A 31 -17.79 -24.05 12.60
N TRP A 32 -18.13 -22.76 12.77
CA TRP A 32 -17.14 -21.69 12.85
C TRP A 32 -16.30 -21.75 14.12
N GLU A 33 -16.88 -22.08 15.27
CA GLU A 33 -16.17 -22.21 16.56
C GLU A 33 -15.07 -23.28 16.46
N GLN A 34 -15.41 -24.45 15.88
CA GLN A 34 -14.43 -25.52 15.64
C GLN A 34 -13.33 -25.04 14.66
N TRP A 35 -13.72 -24.48 13.55
CA TRP A 35 -12.78 -23.97 12.55
C TRP A 35 -11.85 -22.90 13.14
N ALA A 36 -12.39 -21.95 13.90
CA ALA A 36 -11.60 -20.87 14.49
C ALA A 36 -10.57 -21.37 15.50
N THR A 37 -10.93 -22.35 16.32
CA THR A 37 -10.00 -22.99 17.27
C THR A 37 -8.82 -23.65 16.58
N GLU A 38 -9.02 -24.20 15.38
CA GLU A 38 -7.98 -24.89 14.60
C GLU A 38 -7.12 -23.92 13.77
N HIS A 39 -7.68 -22.78 13.32
CA HIS A 39 -7.06 -21.91 12.30
C HIS A 39 -6.64 -20.54 12.82
N TYR A 40 -7.14 -20.08 13.97
CA TYR A 40 -6.73 -18.80 14.54
C TYR A 40 -5.48 -18.95 15.40
N ASP A 41 -4.34 -18.63 14.79
CA ASP A 41 -3.01 -18.84 15.36
C ASP A 41 -2.43 -17.60 16.06
N GLU A 42 -3.04 -16.43 15.88
CA GLU A 42 -2.46 -15.16 16.30
C GLU A 42 -3.50 -14.24 16.95
N CYS A 43 -3.19 -13.70 18.12
CA CYS A 43 -4.05 -12.69 18.76
C CYS A 43 -3.98 -11.33 18.03
N SER A 44 -4.97 -10.49 18.25
CA SER A 44 -5.06 -9.18 17.56
C SER A 44 -3.86 -8.27 17.83
N GLU A 45 -3.22 -8.37 18.99
CA GLU A 45 -2.02 -7.58 19.34
C GLU A 45 -0.81 -8.04 18.53
N CYS A 46 -0.56 -9.35 18.47
CA CYS A 46 0.54 -9.91 17.67
C CYS A 46 0.31 -9.70 16.18
N TYR A 47 -0.92 -9.86 15.71
CA TYR A 47 -1.28 -9.58 14.32
C TYR A 47 -0.98 -8.12 13.93
N LYS A 48 -1.40 -7.15 14.77
CA LYS A 48 -1.12 -5.73 14.55
C LYS A 48 0.37 -5.41 14.59
N ALA A 49 1.11 -6.00 15.54
CA ALA A 49 2.56 -5.82 15.66
C ALA A 49 3.29 -6.36 14.42
N ARG A 50 2.92 -7.53 13.94
CA ARG A 50 3.47 -8.11 12.71
C ARG A 50 3.16 -7.24 11.48
N GLN A 51 1.92 -6.83 11.31
CA GLN A 51 1.51 -5.91 10.23
C GLN A 51 2.29 -4.60 10.26
N GLN A 52 2.53 -4.05 11.43
CA GLN A 52 3.31 -2.82 11.58
C GLN A 52 4.78 -3.05 11.18
N ALA A 53 5.40 -4.14 11.64
CA ALA A 53 6.77 -4.48 11.27
C ALA A 53 6.92 -4.73 9.75
N GLU A 54 5.97 -5.41 9.12
CA GLU A 54 5.95 -5.61 7.68
C GLU A 54 5.87 -4.28 6.91
N ARG A 55 5.03 -3.34 7.39
CA ARG A 55 4.92 -1.99 6.78
C ARG A 55 6.22 -1.20 6.93
N GLU A 56 6.84 -1.23 8.10
CA GLU A 56 8.10 -0.53 8.36
C GLU A 56 9.21 -1.08 7.46
N THR A 57 9.32 -2.40 7.33
CA THR A 57 10.27 -3.05 6.42
C THR A 57 10.03 -2.66 4.96
N ALA A 58 8.77 -2.66 4.51
CA ALA A 58 8.41 -2.25 3.14
C ALA A 58 8.74 -0.78 2.88
N ASN A 59 8.46 0.11 3.84
CA ASN A 59 8.77 1.52 3.74
C ASN A 59 10.28 1.77 3.68
N GLU A 60 11.07 1.09 4.50
CA GLU A 60 12.52 1.21 4.51
C GLU A 60 13.13 0.72 3.18
N LYS A 61 12.67 -0.42 2.68
CA LYS A 61 13.08 -0.95 1.38
C LYS A 61 12.78 0.03 0.25
N ALA A 62 11.56 0.57 0.18
CA ALA A 62 11.16 1.53 -0.84
C ALA A 62 12.02 2.83 -0.77
N ALA A 63 12.34 3.29 0.45
CA ALA A 63 13.20 4.45 0.63
C ALA A 63 14.64 4.21 0.16
N GLN A 64 15.20 3.04 0.44
CA GLN A 64 16.52 2.65 -0.03
C GLN A 64 16.59 2.56 -1.55
N GLU A 65 15.62 1.88 -2.17
CA GLU A 65 15.53 1.74 -3.62
C GLU A 65 15.35 3.09 -4.32
N SER A 66 14.49 3.98 -3.80
CA SER A 66 14.29 5.32 -4.35
C SER A 66 15.55 6.17 -4.29
N ARG A 67 16.31 6.10 -3.20
CA ARG A 67 17.61 6.80 -3.06
C ARG A 67 18.65 6.25 -4.03
N ALA A 68 18.70 4.92 -4.19
CA ALA A 68 19.65 4.27 -5.09
C ALA A 68 19.49 4.71 -6.56
N VAL A 69 18.24 5.00 -6.99
CA VAL A 69 17.95 5.49 -8.35
C VAL A 69 17.91 7.02 -8.43
N GLY A 70 18.23 7.74 -7.35
CA GLY A 70 18.32 9.20 -7.33
C GLY A 70 16.98 9.93 -7.40
N TRP A 71 15.91 9.33 -6.94
CA TRP A 71 14.62 10.01 -6.90
C TRP A 71 14.62 11.10 -5.82
N PRO A 72 13.97 12.27 -6.08
CA PRO A 72 13.87 13.32 -5.09
C PRO A 72 13.12 12.86 -3.84
N GLU A 73 13.56 13.33 -2.68
CA GLU A 73 12.85 13.07 -1.44
C GLU A 73 11.47 13.73 -1.44
N LEU A 74 10.51 13.08 -0.81
CA LEU A 74 9.18 13.63 -0.67
C LEU A 74 9.12 14.59 0.52
N SER A 75 8.35 15.66 0.38
CA SER A 75 8.04 16.60 1.47
C SER A 75 6.82 16.14 2.26
N GLY A 76 6.85 16.34 3.58
CA GLY A 76 5.76 15.96 4.48
C GLY A 76 6.27 15.52 5.86
N SER A 77 5.40 15.03 6.72
CA SER A 77 5.82 14.43 7.99
C SER A 77 6.55 13.10 7.76
N LEU A 78 7.40 12.69 8.69
CA LEU A 78 8.18 11.44 8.57
C LEU A 78 7.30 10.22 8.23
N LYS A 79 6.14 10.10 8.88
CA LYS A 79 5.19 9.01 8.62
C LYS A 79 4.57 9.10 7.23
N GLN A 80 4.22 10.31 6.79
CA GLN A 80 3.68 10.54 5.45
C GLN A 80 4.72 10.25 4.38
N VAL A 81 5.94 10.73 4.54
CA VAL A 81 7.05 10.50 3.60
C VAL A 81 7.34 9.01 3.46
N ALA A 82 7.46 8.27 4.57
CA ALA A 82 7.71 6.83 4.55
C ALA A 82 6.61 6.07 3.77
N TRP A 83 5.35 6.35 4.08
CA TRP A 83 4.22 5.71 3.42
C TRP A 83 4.09 6.12 1.94
N ALA A 84 4.19 7.42 1.65
CA ALA A 84 4.09 7.94 0.29
C ALA A 84 5.23 7.45 -0.62
N THR A 85 6.44 7.25 -0.09
CA THR A 85 7.57 6.68 -0.84
C THR A 85 7.25 5.25 -1.30
N THR A 86 6.65 4.45 -0.44
CA THR A 86 6.20 3.09 -0.78
C THR A 86 5.10 3.12 -1.85
N ILE A 87 4.12 4.02 -1.72
CA ILE A 87 3.06 4.20 -2.72
C ILE A 87 3.65 4.64 -4.05
N ARG A 88 4.49 5.70 -4.06
CA ARG A 88 5.15 6.19 -5.27
C ARG A 88 5.91 5.08 -5.98
N LYS A 89 6.72 4.33 -5.22
CA LYS A 89 7.50 3.22 -5.77
C LYS A 89 6.60 2.18 -6.45
N ALA A 90 5.56 1.71 -5.77
CA ALA A 90 4.63 0.73 -6.32
C ALA A 90 3.94 1.23 -7.60
N LYS A 91 3.51 2.50 -7.64
CA LYS A 91 2.87 3.11 -8.81
C LYS A 91 3.83 3.26 -10.00
N ILE A 92 5.07 3.65 -9.75
CA ILE A 92 6.09 3.76 -10.80
C ILE A 92 6.51 2.37 -11.29
N ASP A 93 6.65 1.39 -10.42
CA ASP A 93 6.95 0.01 -10.81
C ASP A 93 5.84 -0.58 -11.72
N GLU A 94 4.57 -0.24 -11.47
CA GLU A 94 3.43 -0.60 -12.32
C GLU A 94 3.59 -0.04 -13.76
N LEU A 95 4.05 1.21 -13.90
CA LEU A 95 4.36 1.80 -15.21
C LEU A 95 5.59 1.16 -15.85
N MET A 96 6.64 0.93 -15.06
CA MET A 96 7.89 0.32 -15.54
C MET A 96 7.71 -1.12 -16.00
N ALA A 97 6.76 -1.85 -15.42
CA ALA A 97 6.41 -3.22 -15.84
C ALA A 97 5.84 -3.29 -17.29
N ARG A 98 5.46 -2.16 -17.87
CA ARG A 98 5.04 -2.05 -19.26
C ARG A 98 6.20 -1.80 -20.24
N GLU A 99 7.43 -1.86 -19.75
CA GLU A 99 8.66 -1.66 -20.54
C GLU A 99 8.65 -0.35 -21.35
N PRO A 100 8.40 0.82 -20.72
CA PRO A 100 8.31 2.10 -21.42
C PRO A 100 9.65 2.48 -22.03
N THR A 101 9.62 3.10 -23.21
CA THR A 101 10.80 3.59 -23.92
C THR A 101 10.61 5.06 -24.30
N GLY A 102 11.71 5.76 -24.56
CA GLY A 102 11.68 7.12 -25.12
C GLY A 102 10.76 8.07 -24.37
N THR A 103 9.64 8.42 -25.00
CA THR A 103 8.65 9.36 -24.45
C THR A 103 8.03 8.89 -23.14
N GLY A 104 7.78 7.59 -23.00
CA GLY A 104 7.25 7.02 -21.77
C GLY A 104 8.21 7.18 -20.58
N LEU A 105 9.51 6.97 -20.78
CA LEU A 105 10.52 7.20 -19.74
C LEU A 105 10.62 8.68 -19.33
N ARG A 106 10.53 9.61 -20.28
CA ARG A 106 10.51 11.05 -20.00
C ARG A 106 9.27 11.45 -19.18
N TYR A 107 8.12 10.89 -19.51
CA TYR A 107 6.90 11.09 -18.76
C TYR A 107 7.02 10.58 -17.30
N ILE A 108 7.54 9.38 -17.11
CA ILE A 108 7.77 8.82 -15.78
C ILE A 108 8.75 9.69 -14.97
N THR A 109 9.83 10.13 -15.59
CA THR A 109 10.79 11.02 -14.95
C THR A 109 10.13 12.34 -14.53
N TRP A 110 9.30 12.92 -15.38
CA TRP A 110 8.55 14.13 -15.07
C TRP A 110 7.61 13.93 -13.87
N ILE A 111 6.85 12.82 -13.81
CA ILE A 111 6.00 12.50 -12.66
C ILE A 111 6.81 12.50 -11.36
N ILE A 112 7.94 11.78 -11.36
CA ILE A 112 8.80 11.62 -10.19
C ILE A 112 9.36 12.97 -9.71
N GLN A 113 9.75 13.83 -10.62
CA GLN A 113 10.36 15.13 -10.31
C GLN A 113 9.34 16.21 -9.96
N THR A 114 8.16 16.16 -10.53
CA THR A 114 7.11 17.18 -10.32
C THR A 114 6.30 16.92 -9.06
N HIS A 115 5.95 15.67 -8.78
CA HIS A 115 5.09 15.32 -7.66
C HIS A 115 5.92 14.88 -6.44
N THR A 116 6.50 15.85 -5.74
CA THR A 116 7.36 15.63 -4.56
C THR A 116 6.65 15.81 -3.23
N ASP A 117 5.34 16.06 -3.22
CA ASP A 117 4.53 16.12 -2.00
C ASP A 117 4.02 14.73 -1.61
N ALA A 118 4.33 14.29 -0.38
CA ALA A 118 3.87 13.02 0.16
C ALA A 118 2.34 12.91 0.17
N LYS A 119 1.65 13.99 0.52
CA LYS A 119 0.18 14.02 0.55
C LYS A 119 -0.42 13.72 -0.82
N TYR A 120 0.17 14.21 -1.90
CA TYR A 120 -0.29 13.93 -3.26
C TYR A 120 -0.38 12.41 -3.54
N TRP A 121 0.66 11.65 -3.19
CA TRP A 121 0.69 10.20 -3.38
C TRP A 121 -0.29 9.45 -2.48
N ILE A 122 -0.43 9.91 -1.24
CA ILE A 122 -1.38 9.33 -0.28
C ILE A 122 -2.83 9.53 -0.74
N ASP A 123 -3.18 10.72 -1.18
CA ASP A 123 -4.53 11.05 -1.63
C ASP A 123 -4.93 10.29 -2.91
N ASN A 124 -3.95 9.98 -3.75
CA ASN A 124 -4.16 9.24 -5.01
C ASN A 124 -3.83 7.74 -4.92
N ARG A 125 -3.64 7.18 -3.73
CA ARG A 125 -3.20 5.78 -3.54
C ARG A 125 -4.14 4.74 -4.16
N GLU A 126 -5.43 5.01 -4.20
CA GLU A 126 -6.44 4.11 -4.76
C GLU A 126 -6.50 4.13 -6.30
N TRP A 127 -5.87 5.13 -6.93
CA TRP A 127 -5.90 5.28 -8.38
C TRP A 127 -4.67 4.64 -9.04
N SER A 128 -4.89 3.98 -10.18
CA SER A 128 -3.79 3.44 -11.00
C SER A 128 -3.26 4.50 -11.95
N LEU A 129 -1.93 4.58 -12.08
CA LEU A 129 -1.26 5.38 -13.13
C LEU A 129 -1.51 4.81 -14.53
N CYS A 130 -1.94 3.57 -14.64
CA CYS A 130 -2.34 2.95 -15.90
C CYS A 130 -3.80 3.23 -16.28
N GLY A 131 -4.54 3.97 -15.45
CA GLY A 131 -5.95 4.30 -15.63
C GLY A 131 -6.18 5.78 -15.92
N GLN A 132 -7.38 6.23 -15.56
CA GLN A 132 -7.84 7.60 -15.81
C GLN A 132 -6.96 8.67 -15.15
N TRP A 133 -6.41 8.41 -13.97
CA TRP A 133 -5.48 9.30 -13.31
C TRP A 133 -4.20 9.50 -14.12
N GLY A 134 -3.61 8.41 -14.62
CA GLY A 134 -2.44 8.48 -15.49
C GLY A 134 -2.72 9.22 -16.81
N SER A 135 -3.92 9.08 -17.39
CA SER A 135 -4.32 9.84 -18.57
C SER A 135 -4.34 11.34 -18.32
N LYS A 136 -4.88 11.80 -17.18
CA LYS A 136 -4.83 13.22 -16.79
C LYS A 136 -3.41 13.75 -16.63
N LEU A 137 -2.55 12.99 -15.95
CA LEU A 137 -1.14 13.35 -15.79
C LEU A 137 -0.39 13.39 -17.13
N TRP A 138 -0.74 12.51 -18.04
CA TRP A 138 -0.19 12.53 -19.39
C TRP A 138 -0.56 13.81 -20.13
N ASP A 139 -1.81 14.23 -20.08
CA ASP A 139 -2.28 15.46 -20.71
C ASP A 139 -1.60 16.69 -20.10
N GLU A 140 -1.43 16.75 -18.77
CA GLU A 140 -0.69 17.78 -18.06
C GLU A 140 0.78 17.84 -18.50
N TRP A 141 1.43 16.69 -18.61
CA TRP A 141 2.81 16.61 -19.09
C TRP A 141 2.95 17.09 -20.52
N GLN A 142 2.06 16.68 -21.42
CA GLN A 142 2.08 17.15 -22.82
C GLN A 142 1.88 18.66 -22.91
N ALA A 143 1.00 19.23 -22.10
CA ALA A 143 0.79 20.68 -22.06
C ALA A 143 2.06 21.44 -21.64
N THR A 144 2.79 20.95 -20.63
CA THR A 144 4.06 21.54 -20.18
C THR A 144 5.15 21.43 -21.24
N THR A 145 5.27 20.29 -21.91
CA THR A 145 6.29 20.01 -22.92
C THR A 145 6.07 20.87 -24.18
N ASN A 146 4.83 21.09 -24.57
CA ASN A 146 4.51 21.93 -25.73
C ASN A 146 4.82 23.42 -25.48
N VAL A 147 4.70 23.91 -24.24
CA VAL A 147 5.08 25.28 -23.88
C VAL A 147 6.60 25.47 -23.98
N GLU A 148 7.40 24.49 -23.53
CA GLU A 148 8.87 24.56 -23.60
C GLU A 148 9.39 24.54 -25.05
N GLN A 149 8.70 23.90 -25.98
CA GLN A 149 9.06 23.88 -27.40
C GLN A 149 8.66 25.14 -28.19
N SER A 150 7.85 25.99 -27.57
CA SER A 150 7.32 27.23 -28.18
C SER A 150 8.10 28.48 -27.79
N LEU A 151 9.11 28.35 -26.91
CA LEU A 151 10.02 29.41 -26.45
C LEU A 151 11.41 29.24 -27.07
#